data_47f645ba5258281c7fbf3390acfc7d5b
#
_entry.id   47f645ba5258281c7fbf3390acfc7d5b
#
_cell.length_a   1.000
_cell.length_b   1.000
_cell.length_c   1.000
_cell.angle_alpha   90.00
_cell.angle_beta   90.00
_cell.angle_gamma   90.00
#
_symmetry.space_group_name_H-M   'P 1'
#
loop_
_entity.id
_entity.type
_entity.pdbx_description
1 polymer ?
#
loop_
_entity_poly.entity_id
_entity_poly.type
_entity_poly.pdbx_seq_one_letter_code
_entity_poly.pdbx_strand_id
1 'polypeptide(L)'
;MKILVTGASGFVGQHLVKLLKQQGVCVVGVGRKLITSDADMFFSVPDFADINAWQKPLEGCDALVHLAARVHVMQDKTVNPLAEFRKVNVDATLNLAKNAAQAGVKRFVFISSIKVNGERTEIAKPFTEDAVVNPQDAYAVSKNEAEQCLLQIAQQTGMEVVIIRPPLIYGAGVKANFASMMRAVKYGLPLPLGNIQNKRSFLYVGNLVSLIAKCIEHPKAANQVFLVSDGYDVSTTELLQACAKASGVKARLFSVPLKLIEMTAAILGKRVAVQRLCGNLQVDISKARNLLGWEPPISVEDGLKATVLRFVGDKDLQEINS
;
A
#
# COMPACT_ATOMS: atom_id res chain seq x y z
N MET A 1 22.52 -6.99 -9.98
CA MET A 1 21.58 -5.86 -9.96
C MET A 1 21.62 -5.21 -8.58
N LYS A 2 21.64 -3.88 -8.52
CA LYS A 2 21.61 -3.07 -7.30
C LYS A 2 20.34 -2.21 -7.28
N ILE A 3 19.55 -2.31 -6.23
CA ILE A 3 18.23 -1.64 -6.15
C ILE A 3 18.17 -0.74 -4.93
N LEU A 4 17.78 0.52 -5.13
CA LEU A 4 17.48 1.45 -4.05
C LEU A 4 16.01 1.32 -3.64
N VAL A 5 15.75 1.20 -2.33
CA VAL A 5 14.40 1.15 -1.75
C VAL A 5 14.23 2.27 -0.75
N THR A 6 13.42 3.27 -1.08
CA THR A 6 13.04 4.30 -0.10
C THR A 6 11.90 3.80 0.78
N GLY A 7 11.85 4.25 2.02
CA GLY A 7 10.88 3.71 2.98
C GLY A 7 11.17 2.24 3.35
N ALA A 8 12.42 1.80 3.22
CA ALA A 8 12.88 0.44 3.50
C ALA A 8 12.53 -0.03 4.93
N SER A 9 12.45 0.89 5.88
CA SER A 9 12.04 0.62 7.27
C SER A 9 10.52 0.54 7.48
N GLY A 10 9.73 0.85 6.46
CA GLY A 10 8.27 0.83 6.51
C GLY A 10 7.69 -0.57 6.38
N PHE A 11 6.36 -0.66 6.56
CA PHE A 11 5.63 -1.93 6.48
C PHE A 11 5.91 -2.70 5.17
N VAL A 12 5.71 -2.07 4.01
CA VAL A 12 5.98 -2.71 2.71
C VAL A 12 7.49 -2.87 2.48
N GLY A 13 8.29 -1.86 2.89
CA GLY A 13 9.73 -1.82 2.66
C GLY A 13 10.47 -3.01 3.27
N GLN A 14 10.18 -3.36 4.52
CA GLN A 14 10.81 -4.52 5.18
C GLN A 14 10.53 -5.83 4.45
N HIS A 15 9.29 -6.04 3.97
CA HIS A 15 8.94 -7.24 3.20
C HIS A 15 9.62 -7.25 1.83
N LEU A 16 9.73 -6.09 1.16
CA LEU A 16 10.40 -5.98 -0.13
C LEU A 16 11.92 -6.23 0.00
N VAL A 17 12.56 -5.59 0.97
CA VAL A 17 14.00 -5.79 1.24
C VAL A 17 14.29 -7.28 1.47
N LYS A 18 13.49 -7.94 2.31
CA LYS A 18 13.64 -9.38 2.58
C LYS A 18 13.51 -10.22 1.31
N LEU A 19 12.49 -9.96 0.48
CA LEU A 19 12.29 -10.68 -0.78
C LEU A 19 13.46 -10.49 -1.74
N LEU A 20 13.90 -9.25 -1.96
CA LEU A 20 15.01 -8.94 -2.88
C LEU A 20 16.33 -9.57 -2.41
N LYS A 21 16.59 -9.57 -1.11
CA LYS A 21 17.75 -10.27 -0.52
C LYS A 21 17.72 -11.77 -0.76
N GLN A 22 16.53 -12.40 -0.62
CA GLN A 22 16.38 -13.83 -0.92
C GLN A 22 16.60 -14.15 -2.40
N GLN A 23 16.41 -13.19 -3.29
CA GLN A 23 16.69 -13.30 -4.72
C GLN A 23 18.14 -12.95 -5.09
N GLY A 24 19.01 -12.68 -4.11
CA GLY A 24 20.42 -12.35 -4.34
C GLY A 24 20.65 -10.92 -4.89
N VAL A 25 19.67 -10.03 -4.74
CA VAL A 25 19.77 -8.63 -5.17
C VAL A 25 20.51 -7.82 -4.11
N CYS A 26 21.41 -6.94 -4.53
CA CYS A 26 22.06 -5.96 -3.67
C CYS A 26 21.07 -4.82 -3.37
N VAL A 27 20.70 -4.63 -2.11
CA VAL A 27 19.66 -3.66 -1.69
C VAL A 27 20.25 -2.49 -0.93
N VAL A 28 20.00 -1.28 -1.42
CA VAL A 28 20.27 -0.02 -0.74
C VAL A 28 19.00 0.49 -0.10
N GLY A 29 18.89 0.39 1.22
CA GLY A 29 17.77 0.92 1.98
C GLY A 29 17.93 2.41 2.25
N VAL A 30 16.85 3.18 2.14
CA VAL A 30 16.82 4.59 2.53
C VAL A 30 15.60 4.86 3.43
N GLY A 31 15.86 5.57 4.52
CA GLY A 31 14.83 6.01 5.46
C GLY A 31 15.16 7.36 6.09
N ARG A 32 14.23 7.96 6.82
CA ARG A 32 14.46 9.25 7.52
C ARG A 32 15.37 9.15 8.73
N LYS A 33 15.50 7.97 9.30
CA LYS A 33 16.38 7.68 10.43
C LYS A 33 17.20 6.44 10.10
N LEU A 34 18.44 6.42 10.59
CA LEU A 34 19.24 5.21 10.52
C LEU A 34 18.63 4.14 11.44
N ILE A 35 18.40 2.97 10.89
CA ILE A 35 17.88 1.82 11.63
C ILE A 35 18.63 0.56 11.22
N THR A 36 18.55 -0.47 12.05
CA THR A 36 18.94 -1.82 11.66
C THR A 36 17.98 -2.33 10.58
N SER A 37 18.50 -2.78 9.47
CA SER A 37 17.76 -3.25 8.30
C SER A 37 18.46 -4.46 7.68
N ASP A 38 17.68 -5.32 7.00
CA ASP A 38 18.23 -6.44 6.21
C ASP A 38 18.87 -6.00 4.89
N ALA A 39 18.83 -4.70 4.55
CA ALA A 39 19.50 -4.15 3.37
C ALA A 39 21.02 -4.23 3.50
N ASP A 40 21.73 -4.38 2.36
CA ASP A 40 23.21 -4.45 2.34
C ASP A 40 23.85 -3.13 2.77
N MET A 41 23.21 -2.03 2.42
CA MET A 41 23.58 -0.67 2.82
C MET A 41 22.32 0.07 3.25
N PHE A 42 22.44 0.95 4.25
CA PHE A 42 21.32 1.78 4.68
C PHE A 42 21.76 3.22 4.87
N PHE A 43 21.06 4.16 4.21
CA PHE A 43 21.30 5.59 4.32
C PHE A 43 20.16 6.30 5.05
N SER A 44 20.52 7.24 5.91
CA SER A 44 19.56 8.17 6.50
C SER A 44 19.48 9.42 5.64
N VAL A 45 18.28 9.69 5.12
CA VAL A 45 17.95 10.94 4.40
C VAL A 45 16.78 11.58 5.13
N PRO A 46 17.04 12.49 6.08
CA PRO A 46 16.00 13.12 6.90
C PRO A 46 15.04 13.97 6.09
N ASP A 47 15.56 14.70 5.10
CA ASP A 47 14.77 15.50 4.15
C ASP A 47 14.99 14.99 2.71
N PHE A 48 13.94 14.44 2.13
CA PHE A 48 13.95 13.94 0.75
C PHE A 48 13.98 15.07 -0.30
N ALA A 49 13.75 16.31 0.11
CA ALA A 49 13.90 17.47 -0.74
C ALA A 49 15.36 17.94 -0.89
N ASP A 50 16.28 17.47 -0.04
CA ASP A 50 17.70 17.76 -0.17
C ASP A 50 18.29 17.06 -1.42
N ILE A 51 18.70 17.87 -2.38
CA ILE A 51 19.24 17.40 -3.68
C ILE A 51 20.55 16.63 -3.46
N ASN A 52 21.39 17.08 -2.55
CA ASN A 52 22.72 16.49 -2.34
C ASN A 52 22.69 15.17 -1.58
N ALA A 53 21.59 14.88 -0.88
CA ALA A 53 21.46 13.67 -0.08
C ALA A 53 21.39 12.38 -0.92
N TRP A 54 21.19 12.47 -2.24
CA TRP A 54 20.92 11.33 -3.11
C TRP A 54 22.15 10.78 -3.83
N GLN A 55 23.25 11.52 -3.92
CA GLN A 55 24.45 11.09 -4.67
C GLN A 55 24.95 9.72 -4.25
N LYS A 56 25.27 9.55 -2.95
CA LYS A 56 25.80 8.26 -2.43
C LYS A 56 24.76 7.14 -2.48
N PRO A 57 23.49 7.33 -2.05
CA PRO A 57 22.50 6.26 -2.13
C PRO A 57 22.24 5.74 -3.54
N LEU A 58 22.26 6.60 -4.55
CA LEU A 58 21.95 6.26 -5.94
C LEU A 58 23.14 5.68 -6.71
N GLU A 59 24.36 5.76 -6.19
CA GLU A 59 25.58 5.34 -6.88
C GLU A 59 25.53 3.87 -7.30
N GLY A 60 25.59 3.63 -8.62
CA GLY A 60 25.57 2.31 -9.23
C GLY A 60 24.25 1.54 -9.07
N CYS A 61 23.15 2.21 -8.75
CA CYS A 61 21.82 1.59 -8.70
C CYS A 61 21.25 1.40 -10.11
N ASP A 62 20.78 0.19 -10.42
CA ASP A 62 20.10 -0.15 -11.68
C ASP A 62 18.64 0.28 -11.67
N ALA A 63 17.97 0.15 -10.50
CA ALA A 63 16.57 0.49 -10.31
C ALA A 63 16.30 1.11 -8.93
N LEU A 64 15.16 1.80 -8.83
CA LEU A 64 14.69 2.43 -7.61
C LEU A 64 13.23 2.06 -7.35
N VAL A 65 12.91 1.68 -6.10
CA VAL A 65 11.54 1.49 -5.63
C VAL A 65 11.20 2.54 -4.59
N HIS A 66 10.23 3.40 -4.91
CA HIS A 66 9.83 4.50 -4.04
C HIS A 66 8.57 4.14 -3.23
N LEU A 67 8.80 3.74 -1.97
CA LEU A 67 7.74 3.40 -1.01
C LEU A 67 7.50 4.51 0.01
N ALA A 68 8.46 5.44 0.16
CA ALA A 68 8.33 6.52 1.12
C ALA A 68 7.21 7.48 0.71
N ALA A 69 6.32 7.77 1.64
CA ALA A 69 5.23 8.73 1.47
C ALA A 69 4.75 9.27 2.80
N ARG A 70 4.20 10.49 2.80
CA ARG A 70 3.28 10.93 3.83
C ARG A 70 1.95 10.24 3.56
N VAL A 71 1.54 9.33 4.43
CA VAL A 71 0.26 8.62 4.35
C VAL A 71 -0.80 9.35 5.16
N HIS A 72 -2.05 8.90 5.05
CA HIS A 72 -3.19 9.51 5.74
C HIS A 72 -2.93 9.67 7.26
N VAL A 73 -2.90 10.92 7.71
CA VAL A 73 -2.82 11.27 9.13
C VAL A 73 -4.26 11.49 9.62
N MET A 74 -4.72 10.63 10.54
CA MET A 74 -6.13 10.59 11.01
C MET A 74 -6.59 11.92 11.65
N GLN A 75 -5.67 12.74 12.15
CA GLN A 75 -5.92 14.07 12.69
C GLN A 75 -4.81 15.01 12.20
N ASP A 76 -4.88 15.41 10.94
CA ASP A 76 -3.95 16.42 10.43
C ASP A 76 -4.38 17.80 10.96
N LYS A 77 -3.58 18.32 11.89
CA LYS A 77 -3.80 19.63 12.51
C LYS A 77 -3.20 20.78 11.69
N THR A 78 -2.67 20.49 10.52
CA THR A 78 -2.05 21.51 9.66
C THR A 78 -3.11 22.39 8.99
N VAL A 79 -2.82 23.67 8.86
CA VAL A 79 -3.72 24.67 8.24
C VAL A 79 -3.98 24.35 6.77
N ASN A 80 -3.00 23.75 6.07
CA ASN A 80 -3.14 23.33 4.66
C ASN A 80 -2.61 21.91 4.45
N PRO A 81 -3.44 20.88 4.69
CA PRO A 81 -3.03 19.48 4.52
C PRO A 81 -2.50 19.17 3.12
N LEU A 82 -3.11 19.73 2.06
CA LEU A 82 -2.69 19.46 0.69
C LEU A 82 -1.26 19.95 0.42
N ALA A 83 -0.88 21.12 0.92
CA ALA A 83 0.48 21.62 0.77
C ALA A 83 1.51 20.69 1.44
N GLU A 84 1.19 20.19 2.64
CA GLU A 84 2.05 19.25 3.34
C GLU A 84 2.18 17.89 2.61
N PHE A 85 1.08 17.41 2.01
CA PHE A 85 1.14 16.21 1.17
C PHE A 85 1.96 16.44 -0.09
N ARG A 86 1.79 17.59 -0.77
CA ARG A 86 2.56 17.96 -1.97
C ARG A 86 4.06 18.01 -1.68
N LYS A 87 4.46 18.69 -0.61
CA LYS A 87 5.88 18.78 -0.21
C LYS A 87 6.55 17.40 -0.13
N VAL A 88 5.88 16.42 0.48
CA VAL A 88 6.48 15.08 0.71
C VAL A 88 6.21 14.12 -0.46
N ASN A 89 5.00 14.11 -1.01
CA ASN A 89 4.60 13.11 -2.00
C ASN A 89 4.84 13.55 -3.45
N VAL A 90 4.94 14.87 -3.70
CA VAL A 90 5.19 15.41 -5.04
C VAL A 90 6.61 15.94 -5.14
N ASP A 91 6.94 17.01 -4.40
CA ASP A 91 8.20 17.72 -4.59
C ASP A 91 9.41 16.84 -4.27
N ALA A 92 9.37 16.13 -3.15
CA ALA A 92 10.44 15.22 -2.76
C ALA A 92 10.55 14.00 -3.71
N THR A 93 9.43 13.48 -4.23
CA THR A 93 9.42 12.40 -5.23
C THR A 93 10.03 12.88 -6.56
N LEU A 94 9.69 14.09 -7.01
CA LEU A 94 10.26 14.71 -8.20
C LEU A 94 11.76 14.94 -8.08
N ASN A 95 12.18 15.46 -6.93
CA ASN A 95 13.60 15.63 -6.65
C ASN A 95 14.35 14.30 -6.73
N LEU A 96 13.85 13.27 -6.07
CA LEU A 96 14.42 11.92 -6.13
C LEU A 96 14.48 11.38 -7.56
N ALA A 97 13.39 11.52 -8.34
CA ALA A 97 13.32 11.02 -9.70
C ALA A 97 14.33 11.70 -10.64
N LYS A 98 14.50 13.02 -10.51
CA LYS A 98 15.52 13.77 -11.27
C LYS A 98 16.93 13.31 -10.93
N ASN A 99 17.24 13.15 -9.63
CA ASN A 99 18.54 12.64 -9.20
C ASN A 99 18.77 11.19 -9.66
N ALA A 100 17.75 10.34 -9.64
CA ALA A 100 17.82 8.97 -10.13
C ALA A 100 18.14 8.93 -11.64
N ALA A 101 17.45 9.74 -12.44
CA ALA A 101 17.73 9.84 -13.87
C ALA A 101 19.14 10.35 -14.15
N GLN A 102 19.63 11.36 -13.43
CA GLN A 102 21.01 11.87 -13.55
C GLN A 102 22.07 10.84 -13.13
N ALA A 103 21.76 10.00 -12.13
CA ALA A 103 22.65 8.91 -11.69
C ALA A 103 22.62 7.69 -12.62
N GLY A 104 21.80 7.71 -13.70
CA GLY A 104 21.72 6.62 -14.67
C GLY A 104 20.84 5.44 -14.25
N VAL A 105 19.96 5.64 -13.25
CA VAL A 105 18.95 4.64 -12.87
C VAL A 105 18.02 4.38 -14.05
N LYS A 106 17.88 3.11 -14.44
CA LYS A 106 17.11 2.73 -15.64
C LYS A 106 15.60 2.68 -15.36
N ARG A 107 15.20 2.25 -14.14
CA ARG A 107 13.78 2.04 -13.80
C ARG A 107 13.43 2.60 -12.43
N PHE A 108 12.33 3.35 -12.38
CA PHE A 108 11.73 3.93 -11.18
C PHE A 108 10.35 3.32 -10.94
N VAL A 109 10.20 2.50 -9.90
CA VAL A 109 8.93 1.90 -9.50
C VAL A 109 8.30 2.74 -8.39
N PHE A 110 7.14 3.33 -8.64
CA PHE A 110 6.42 4.20 -7.73
C PHE A 110 5.19 3.52 -7.14
N ILE A 111 5.10 3.49 -5.81
CA ILE A 111 3.90 2.98 -5.14
C ILE A 111 2.94 4.14 -4.89
N SER A 112 1.89 4.15 -5.69
CA SER A 112 0.78 5.08 -5.61
C SER A 112 -0.35 4.55 -4.71
N SER A 113 -1.60 4.74 -5.09
CA SER A 113 -2.78 4.27 -4.37
C SER A 113 -3.99 4.15 -5.30
N ILE A 114 -4.84 3.16 -5.06
CA ILE A 114 -6.16 3.04 -5.73
C ILE A 114 -7.04 4.28 -5.50
N LYS A 115 -6.78 5.06 -4.46
CA LYS A 115 -7.50 6.32 -4.19
C LYS A 115 -7.35 7.38 -5.29
N VAL A 116 -6.36 7.23 -6.17
CA VAL A 116 -6.25 8.03 -7.39
C VAL A 116 -7.46 7.78 -8.30
N ASN A 117 -7.90 6.53 -8.41
CA ASN A 117 -9.11 6.18 -9.17
C ASN A 117 -10.39 6.60 -8.44
N GLY A 118 -10.41 6.51 -7.09
CA GLY A 118 -11.56 6.87 -6.27
C GLY A 118 -11.63 6.09 -4.96
N GLU A 119 -12.68 6.34 -4.17
CA GLU A 119 -12.85 5.67 -2.87
C GLU A 119 -13.86 4.51 -2.89
N ARG A 120 -14.63 4.36 -3.96
CA ARG A 120 -15.67 3.32 -4.10
C ARG A 120 -15.99 3.03 -5.57
N THR A 121 -16.44 1.80 -5.81
CA THR A 121 -16.95 1.34 -7.10
C THR A 121 -18.44 1.01 -7.01
N GLU A 122 -19.11 0.95 -8.15
CA GLU A 122 -20.39 0.26 -8.27
C GLU A 122 -20.14 -1.27 -8.29
N ILE A 123 -21.17 -2.03 -7.95
CA ILE A 123 -21.09 -3.51 -8.02
C ILE A 123 -20.81 -3.93 -9.46
N ALA A 124 -19.87 -4.86 -9.62
CA ALA A 124 -19.44 -5.40 -10.93
C ALA A 124 -18.86 -4.37 -11.91
N LYS A 125 -18.48 -3.18 -11.43
CA LYS A 125 -17.72 -2.20 -12.19
C LYS A 125 -16.41 -1.88 -11.47
N PRO A 126 -15.42 -2.78 -11.54
CA PRO A 126 -14.14 -2.58 -10.89
C PRO A 126 -13.39 -1.39 -11.50
N PHE A 127 -12.49 -0.78 -10.72
CA PHE A 127 -11.53 0.15 -11.29
C PHE A 127 -10.57 -0.57 -12.23
N THR A 128 -10.30 0.06 -13.35
CA THR A 128 -9.27 -0.32 -14.33
C THR A 128 -8.22 0.80 -14.41
N GLU A 129 -7.09 0.54 -15.05
CA GLU A 129 -6.04 1.54 -15.25
C GLU A 129 -6.52 2.73 -16.10
N ASP A 130 -7.44 2.47 -17.04
CA ASP A 130 -7.98 3.47 -17.97
C ASP A 130 -9.19 4.23 -17.39
N ALA A 131 -9.65 3.85 -16.20
CA ALA A 131 -10.75 4.55 -15.55
C ALA A 131 -10.35 6.01 -15.25
N VAL A 132 -11.30 6.92 -15.44
CA VAL A 132 -11.09 8.35 -15.14
C VAL A 132 -10.70 8.50 -13.67
N VAL A 133 -9.56 9.16 -13.44
CA VAL A 133 -9.06 9.42 -12.09
C VAL A 133 -9.96 10.41 -11.35
N ASN A 134 -10.28 10.11 -10.09
CA ASN A 134 -11.17 10.90 -9.25
C ASN A 134 -10.68 10.93 -7.79
N PRO A 135 -9.54 11.57 -7.51
CA PRO A 135 -8.97 11.64 -6.16
C PRO A 135 -9.84 12.51 -5.25
N GLN A 136 -10.27 11.97 -4.10
CA GLN A 136 -11.25 12.59 -3.20
C GLN A 136 -10.62 13.25 -1.97
N ASP A 137 -9.37 12.96 -1.64
CA ASP A 137 -8.68 13.54 -0.49
C ASP A 137 -7.30 14.09 -0.87
N ALA A 138 -6.70 14.91 0.00
CA ALA A 138 -5.42 15.55 -0.23
C ALA A 138 -4.27 14.56 -0.50
N TYR A 139 -4.32 13.38 0.12
CA TYR A 139 -3.38 12.31 -0.14
C TYR A 139 -3.52 11.78 -1.57
N ALA A 140 -4.74 11.46 -1.99
CA ALA A 140 -5.02 10.94 -3.33
C ALA A 140 -4.65 11.95 -4.42
N VAL A 141 -4.96 13.25 -4.21
CA VAL A 141 -4.55 14.34 -5.09
C VAL A 141 -3.03 14.39 -5.23
N SER A 142 -2.29 14.36 -4.11
CA SER A 142 -0.83 14.40 -4.14
C SER A 142 -0.20 13.19 -4.83
N LYS A 143 -0.81 11.99 -4.69
CA LYS A 143 -0.34 10.78 -5.39
C LYS A 143 -0.57 10.89 -6.91
N ASN A 144 -1.75 11.39 -7.33
CA ASN A 144 -2.04 11.61 -8.74
C ASN A 144 -1.10 12.65 -9.37
N GLU A 145 -0.85 13.77 -8.69
CA GLU A 145 0.10 14.78 -9.14
C GLU A 145 1.52 14.20 -9.30
N ALA A 146 1.98 13.39 -8.33
CA ALA A 146 3.27 12.72 -8.42
C ALA A 146 3.35 11.75 -9.61
N GLU A 147 2.29 10.97 -9.89
CA GLU A 147 2.23 10.09 -11.06
C GLU A 147 2.41 10.88 -12.37
N GLN A 148 1.66 11.97 -12.53
CA GLN A 148 1.74 12.81 -13.74
C GLN A 148 3.15 13.38 -13.94
N CYS A 149 3.74 13.90 -12.87
CA CYS A 149 5.10 14.44 -12.92
C CYS A 149 6.16 13.36 -13.22
N LEU A 150 6.02 12.16 -12.66
CA LEU A 150 6.94 11.05 -12.95
C LEU A 150 6.86 10.61 -14.41
N LEU A 151 5.67 10.55 -15.00
CA LEU A 151 5.50 10.24 -16.42
C LEU A 151 6.12 11.32 -17.33
N GLN A 152 6.07 12.60 -16.93
CA GLN A 152 6.77 13.68 -17.65
C GLN A 152 8.30 13.51 -17.55
N ILE A 153 8.84 13.17 -16.38
CA ILE A 153 10.28 12.88 -16.23
C ILE A 153 10.70 11.69 -17.10
N ALA A 154 9.90 10.62 -17.16
CA ALA A 154 10.15 9.48 -18.04
C ALA A 154 10.32 9.91 -19.50
N GLN A 155 9.40 10.76 -20.01
CA GLN A 155 9.48 11.29 -21.37
C GLN A 155 10.72 12.16 -21.60
N GLN A 156 11.12 12.96 -20.62
CA GLN A 156 12.24 13.89 -20.74
C GLN A 156 13.63 13.23 -20.62
N THR A 157 13.73 12.15 -19.85
CA THR A 157 15.02 11.56 -19.48
C THR A 157 15.27 10.17 -20.07
N GLY A 158 14.21 9.51 -20.53
CA GLY A 158 14.26 8.12 -20.99
C GLY A 158 14.28 7.11 -19.83
N MET A 159 14.26 7.53 -18.55
CA MET A 159 14.12 6.64 -17.40
C MET A 159 12.72 6.00 -17.43
N GLU A 160 12.67 4.68 -17.35
CA GLU A 160 11.41 3.95 -17.31
C GLU A 160 10.69 4.13 -15.97
N VAL A 161 9.42 4.52 -16.00
CA VAL A 161 8.60 4.67 -14.79
C VAL A 161 7.51 3.61 -14.75
N VAL A 162 7.37 2.94 -13.60
CA VAL A 162 6.29 2.00 -13.34
C VAL A 162 5.48 2.50 -12.15
N ILE A 163 4.18 2.59 -12.31
CA ILE A 163 3.26 3.06 -11.26
C ILE A 163 2.39 1.89 -10.81
N ILE A 164 2.33 1.63 -9.51
CA ILE A 164 1.47 0.59 -8.93
C ILE A 164 0.46 1.27 -8.01
N ARG A 165 -0.83 1.03 -8.21
CA ARG A 165 -1.93 1.58 -7.41
C ARG A 165 -2.57 0.48 -6.55
N PRO A 166 -2.04 0.19 -5.35
CA PRO A 166 -2.60 -0.80 -4.45
C PRO A 166 -3.88 -0.29 -3.77
N PRO A 167 -4.85 -1.18 -3.47
CA PRO A 167 -5.91 -0.94 -2.49
C PRO A 167 -5.35 -1.03 -1.06
N LEU A 168 -6.21 -1.29 -0.07
CA LEU A 168 -5.76 -1.50 1.30
C LEU A 168 -4.84 -2.71 1.38
N ILE A 169 -3.60 -2.47 1.84
CA ILE A 169 -2.58 -3.49 2.02
C ILE A 169 -2.68 -4.07 3.44
N TYR A 170 -2.64 -5.41 3.55
CA TYR A 170 -2.61 -6.11 4.82
C TYR A 170 -1.45 -7.11 4.88
N GLY A 171 -1.15 -7.58 6.09
CA GLY A 171 -0.03 -8.52 6.31
C GLY A 171 0.58 -8.36 7.70
N ALA A 172 1.62 -9.12 8.00
CA ALA A 172 2.35 -9.06 9.26
C ALA A 172 2.92 -7.65 9.51
N GLY A 173 2.59 -7.03 10.64
CA GLY A 173 3.00 -5.66 10.98
C GLY A 173 2.03 -4.57 10.50
N VAL A 174 0.87 -4.93 9.94
CA VAL A 174 -0.16 -3.95 9.56
C VAL A 174 -0.65 -3.16 10.77
N LYS A 175 -0.85 -1.86 10.57
CA LYS A 175 -1.29 -0.90 11.60
C LYS A 175 -2.70 -0.37 11.32
N ALA A 176 -3.14 0.55 12.17
CA ALA A 176 -4.38 1.33 12.02
C ALA A 176 -5.67 0.48 11.93
N ASN A 177 -6.53 0.75 10.95
CA ASN A 177 -7.89 0.21 10.89
C ASN A 177 -7.95 -1.32 10.83
N PHE A 178 -7.06 -1.95 10.07
CA PHE A 178 -7.02 -3.42 9.96
C PHE A 178 -6.65 -4.06 11.31
N ALA A 179 -5.62 -3.53 11.98
CA ALA A 179 -5.23 -3.99 13.31
C ALA A 179 -6.34 -3.77 14.34
N SER A 180 -7.10 -2.65 14.25
CA SER A 180 -8.24 -2.38 15.14
C SER A 180 -9.38 -3.37 14.93
N MET A 181 -9.65 -3.75 13.69
CA MET A 181 -10.64 -4.74 13.32
C MET A 181 -10.25 -6.13 13.86
N MET A 182 -9.00 -6.56 13.67
CA MET A 182 -8.51 -7.82 14.23
C MET A 182 -8.60 -7.86 15.77
N ARG A 183 -8.28 -6.73 16.44
CA ARG A 183 -8.46 -6.60 17.90
C ARG A 183 -9.91 -6.79 18.32
N ALA A 184 -10.84 -6.11 17.65
CA ALA A 184 -12.26 -6.23 17.96
C ALA A 184 -12.75 -7.68 17.87
N VAL A 185 -12.31 -8.41 16.84
CA VAL A 185 -12.61 -9.83 16.67
C VAL A 185 -11.96 -10.68 17.76
N LYS A 186 -10.66 -10.50 18.04
CA LYS A 186 -9.91 -11.26 19.06
C LYS A 186 -10.55 -11.12 20.46
N TYR A 187 -10.99 -9.91 20.82
CA TYR A 187 -11.67 -9.66 22.10
C TYR A 187 -13.16 -10.04 22.11
N GLY A 188 -13.67 -10.62 21.04
CA GLY A 188 -15.06 -11.07 20.95
C GLY A 188 -16.07 -9.93 21.08
N LEU A 189 -15.72 -8.72 20.64
CA LEU A 189 -16.65 -7.59 20.68
C LEU A 189 -17.83 -7.86 19.75
N PRO A 190 -19.09 -7.58 20.19
CA PRO A 190 -20.25 -7.72 19.33
C PRO A 190 -20.21 -6.61 18.25
N LEU A 191 -20.22 -7.02 16.97
CA LEU A 191 -20.14 -6.10 15.85
C LEU A 191 -21.42 -6.18 15.00
N PRO A 192 -22.05 -5.03 14.65
CA PRO A 192 -23.28 -4.98 13.85
C PRO A 192 -22.98 -5.13 12.34
N LEU A 193 -22.10 -6.07 11.99
CA LEU A 193 -21.54 -6.27 10.63
C LEU A 193 -21.79 -7.71 10.12
N GLY A 194 -22.84 -8.36 10.63
CA GLY A 194 -23.12 -9.78 10.31
C GLY A 194 -23.77 -10.00 8.94
N ASN A 195 -24.21 -8.94 8.25
CA ASN A 195 -24.85 -9.05 6.93
C ASN A 195 -24.43 -7.91 6.00
N ILE A 196 -23.13 -7.65 5.91
CA ILE A 196 -22.57 -6.68 4.95
C ILE A 196 -22.12 -7.46 3.71
N GLN A 197 -22.78 -7.22 2.58
CA GLN A 197 -22.57 -7.95 1.31
C GLN A 197 -21.79 -7.11 0.28
N ASN A 198 -20.96 -6.19 0.76
CA ASN A 198 -20.11 -5.41 -0.12
C ASN A 198 -19.01 -6.27 -0.75
N LYS A 199 -18.39 -5.76 -1.82
CA LYS A 199 -17.26 -6.39 -2.50
C LYS A 199 -16.05 -5.47 -2.41
N ARG A 200 -14.97 -5.94 -1.76
CA ARG A 200 -13.74 -5.16 -1.59
C ARG A 200 -12.52 -5.97 -1.97
N SER A 201 -11.73 -5.37 -2.84
CA SER A 201 -10.38 -5.85 -3.12
C SER A 201 -9.43 -5.44 -1.99
N PHE A 202 -8.64 -6.39 -1.55
CA PHE A 202 -7.53 -6.21 -0.62
C PHE A 202 -6.24 -6.70 -1.28
N LEU A 203 -5.11 -6.36 -0.66
CA LEU A 203 -3.82 -6.79 -1.17
C LEU A 203 -2.92 -7.26 -0.03
N TYR A 204 -2.56 -8.53 -0.05
CA TYR A 204 -1.56 -9.06 0.87
C TYR A 204 -0.18 -8.48 0.54
N VAL A 205 0.57 -8.08 1.57
CA VAL A 205 1.89 -7.46 1.39
C VAL A 205 2.85 -8.34 0.61
N GLY A 206 2.79 -9.66 0.77
CA GLY A 206 3.57 -10.62 -0.01
C GLY A 206 3.25 -10.58 -1.51
N ASN A 207 1.97 -10.43 -1.87
CA ASN A 207 1.55 -10.28 -3.26
C ASN A 207 2.02 -8.94 -3.85
N LEU A 208 1.96 -7.86 -3.07
CA LEU A 208 2.49 -6.56 -3.51
C LEU A 208 3.98 -6.61 -3.81
N VAL A 209 4.79 -7.15 -2.88
CA VAL A 209 6.26 -7.20 -3.09
C VAL A 209 6.64 -8.16 -4.23
N SER A 210 5.85 -9.21 -4.48
CA SER A 210 6.00 -10.07 -5.65
C SER A 210 5.77 -9.30 -6.96
N LEU A 211 4.69 -8.49 -7.04
CA LEU A 211 4.46 -7.64 -8.23
C LEU A 211 5.56 -6.59 -8.40
N ILE A 212 5.99 -5.93 -7.31
CA ILE A 212 7.10 -4.97 -7.37
C ILE A 212 8.36 -5.62 -7.96
N ALA A 213 8.76 -6.79 -7.45
CA ALA A 213 9.91 -7.54 -7.97
C ALA A 213 9.73 -7.86 -9.47
N LYS A 214 8.55 -8.31 -9.88
CA LYS A 214 8.24 -8.54 -11.30
C LYS A 214 8.36 -7.27 -12.14
N CYS A 215 7.86 -6.13 -11.65
CA CYS A 215 7.91 -4.85 -12.33
C CYS A 215 9.33 -4.27 -12.47
N ILE A 216 10.24 -4.61 -11.56
CA ILE A 216 11.63 -4.15 -11.64
C ILE A 216 12.32 -4.69 -12.91
N GLU A 217 12.08 -5.95 -13.27
CA GLU A 217 12.81 -6.63 -14.33
C GLU A 217 12.04 -6.78 -15.64
N HIS A 218 10.71 -6.87 -15.56
CA HIS A 218 9.90 -7.22 -16.73
C HIS A 218 9.88 -6.09 -17.78
N PRO A 219 10.28 -6.33 -19.05
CA PRO A 219 10.41 -5.27 -20.05
C PRO A 219 9.07 -4.59 -20.36
N LYS A 220 7.97 -5.33 -20.37
CA LYS A 220 6.63 -4.77 -20.62
C LYS A 220 6.07 -3.94 -19.44
N ALA A 221 6.78 -3.86 -18.32
CA ALA A 221 6.37 -2.99 -17.21
C ALA A 221 6.74 -1.52 -17.44
N ALA A 222 7.70 -1.24 -18.34
CA ALA A 222 8.19 0.10 -18.63
C ALA A 222 7.06 1.08 -19.00
N ASN A 223 7.00 2.21 -18.29
CA ASN A 223 6.04 3.29 -18.52
C ASN A 223 4.56 2.85 -18.40
N GLN A 224 4.29 1.88 -17.52
CA GLN A 224 2.95 1.37 -17.29
C GLN A 224 2.43 1.73 -15.90
N VAL A 225 1.10 1.87 -15.83
CA VAL A 225 0.34 1.89 -14.58
C VAL A 225 -0.28 0.51 -14.38
N PHE A 226 -0.19 -0.03 -13.17
CA PHE A 226 -0.83 -1.29 -12.79
C PHE A 226 -1.72 -1.10 -11.57
N LEU A 227 -2.92 -1.61 -11.67
CA LEU A 227 -3.77 -1.88 -10.52
C LEU A 227 -3.46 -3.29 -10.00
N VAL A 228 -3.62 -3.51 -8.71
CA VAL A 228 -3.25 -4.78 -8.07
C VAL A 228 -4.19 -5.13 -6.93
N SER A 229 -4.50 -6.41 -6.79
CA SER A 229 -5.23 -6.98 -5.64
C SER A 229 -4.89 -8.46 -5.49
N ASP A 230 -5.44 -9.12 -4.48
CA ASP A 230 -5.31 -10.57 -4.31
C ASP A 230 -6.16 -11.39 -5.30
N GLY A 231 -6.85 -10.73 -6.24
CA GLY A 231 -7.66 -11.37 -7.28
C GLY A 231 -9.00 -11.94 -6.80
N TYR A 232 -9.34 -11.76 -5.54
CA TYR A 232 -10.63 -12.17 -4.95
C TYR A 232 -11.15 -11.08 -4.02
N ASP A 233 -12.40 -10.69 -4.23
CA ASP A 233 -13.06 -9.67 -3.42
C ASP A 233 -13.80 -10.31 -2.25
N VAL A 234 -13.62 -9.75 -1.06
CA VAL A 234 -14.31 -10.20 0.15
C VAL A 234 -15.24 -9.12 0.69
N SER A 235 -16.34 -9.54 1.28
CA SER A 235 -17.18 -8.63 2.07
C SER A 235 -16.57 -8.36 3.44
N THR A 236 -17.03 -7.29 4.07
CA THR A 236 -16.61 -6.99 5.46
C THR A 236 -17.01 -8.12 6.41
N THR A 237 -18.16 -8.74 6.22
CA THR A 237 -18.60 -9.89 7.01
C THR A 237 -17.66 -11.08 6.80
N GLU A 238 -17.34 -11.46 5.57
CA GLU A 238 -16.42 -12.56 5.23
C GLU A 238 -15.02 -12.29 5.81
N LEU A 239 -14.52 -11.05 5.69
CA LEU A 239 -13.23 -10.66 6.24
C LEU A 239 -13.17 -10.85 7.77
N LEU A 240 -14.20 -10.40 8.50
CA LEU A 240 -14.27 -10.57 9.97
C LEU A 240 -14.37 -12.04 10.37
N GLN A 241 -15.14 -12.84 9.63
CA GLN A 241 -15.26 -14.28 9.85
C GLN A 241 -13.92 -14.99 9.60
N ALA A 242 -13.21 -14.65 8.52
CA ALA A 242 -11.89 -15.20 8.21
C ALA A 242 -10.86 -14.83 9.28
N CYS A 243 -10.86 -13.58 9.77
CA CYS A 243 -10.01 -13.17 10.90
C CYS A 243 -10.32 -13.93 12.18
N ALA A 244 -11.61 -14.19 12.49
CA ALA A 244 -12.00 -14.96 13.66
C ALA A 244 -11.55 -16.42 13.55
N LYS A 245 -11.79 -17.06 12.41
CA LYS A 245 -11.33 -18.43 12.10
C LYS A 245 -9.83 -18.55 12.30
N ALA A 246 -9.06 -17.61 11.72
CA ALA A 246 -7.60 -17.61 11.83
C ALA A 246 -7.09 -17.34 13.27
N SER A 247 -7.87 -16.62 14.09
CA SER A 247 -7.56 -16.37 15.51
C SER A 247 -8.02 -17.49 16.44
N GLY A 248 -8.70 -18.54 15.96
CA GLY A 248 -9.28 -19.60 16.79
C GLY A 248 -10.46 -19.14 17.66
N VAL A 249 -11.12 -18.03 17.33
CA VAL A 249 -12.24 -17.47 18.11
C VAL A 249 -13.53 -17.43 17.29
N LYS A 250 -14.68 -17.34 17.97
CA LYS A 250 -15.96 -17.12 17.28
C LYS A 250 -16.19 -15.63 17.04
N ALA A 251 -16.47 -15.25 15.80
CA ALA A 251 -16.90 -13.89 15.47
C ALA A 251 -18.30 -13.63 16.06
N ARG A 252 -18.44 -12.61 16.90
CA ARG A 252 -19.73 -12.17 17.43
C ARG A 252 -20.34 -11.11 16.52
N LEU A 253 -20.80 -11.55 15.36
CA LEU A 253 -21.41 -10.69 14.35
C LEU A 253 -22.93 -10.82 14.41
N PHE A 254 -23.63 -9.70 14.45
CA PHE A 254 -25.08 -9.68 14.37
C PHE A 254 -25.53 -8.79 13.21
N SER A 255 -26.67 -9.15 12.61
CA SER A 255 -27.18 -8.47 11.43
C SER A 255 -27.95 -7.22 11.81
N VAL A 256 -27.55 -6.10 11.25
CA VAL A 256 -28.28 -4.83 11.32
C VAL A 256 -28.48 -4.30 9.91
N PRO A 257 -29.66 -3.79 9.55
CA PRO A 257 -29.88 -3.16 8.25
C PRO A 257 -28.85 -2.04 8.00
N LEU A 258 -28.22 -2.04 6.82
CA LEU A 258 -27.15 -1.08 6.49
C LEU A 258 -27.62 0.38 6.68
N LYS A 259 -28.85 0.69 6.33
CA LYS A 259 -29.44 2.02 6.52
C LYS A 259 -29.40 2.49 7.98
N LEU A 260 -29.65 1.58 8.94
CA LEU A 260 -29.57 1.92 10.38
C LEU A 260 -28.14 2.17 10.82
N ILE A 261 -27.18 1.39 10.31
CA ILE A 261 -25.73 1.62 10.56
C ILE A 261 -25.32 2.98 10.01
N GLU A 262 -25.75 3.34 8.80
CA GLU A 262 -25.44 4.62 8.17
C GLU A 262 -26.06 5.80 8.92
N MET A 263 -27.33 5.67 9.38
CA MET A 263 -28.01 6.70 10.15
C MET A 263 -27.31 6.94 11.51
N THR A 264 -27.01 5.89 12.25
CA THR A 264 -26.30 6.00 13.53
C THR A 264 -24.89 6.57 13.35
N ALA A 265 -24.19 6.17 12.29
CA ALA A 265 -22.87 6.69 11.95
C ALA A 265 -22.92 8.18 11.55
N ALA A 266 -23.99 8.62 10.89
CA ALA A 266 -24.19 10.03 10.54
C ALA A 266 -24.34 10.90 11.81
N ILE A 267 -25.16 10.45 12.77
CA ILE A 267 -25.37 11.12 14.07
C ILE A 267 -24.05 11.21 14.88
N LEU A 268 -23.24 10.13 14.84
CA LEU A 268 -21.96 10.04 15.57
C LEU A 268 -20.76 10.66 14.82
N GLY A 269 -20.97 11.31 13.66
CA GLY A 269 -19.89 11.86 12.84
C GLY A 269 -18.94 10.80 12.23
N LYS A 270 -19.36 9.52 12.16
CA LYS A 270 -18.55 8.38 11.68
C LYS A 270 -18.96 7.88 10.29
N ARG A 271 -19.69 8.69 9.53
CA ARG A 271 -20.21 8.32 8.20
C ARG A 271 -19.11 7.81 7.25
N VAL A 272 -17.96 8.50 7.23
CA VAL A 272 -16.82 8.11 6.39
C VAL A 272 -16.27 6.73 6.77
N ALA A 273 -16.22 6.42 8.06
CA ALA A 273 -15.75 5.12 8.53
C ALA A 273 -16.67 3.98 8.08
N VAL A 274 -18.00 4.17 8.17
CA VAL A 274 -18.99 3.19 7.70
C VAL A 274 -18.94 3.03 6.19
N GLN A 275 -18.82 4.13 5.43
CA GLN A 275 -18.66 4.05 3.99
C GLN A 275 -17.42 3.26 3.58
N ARG A 276 -16.31 3.42 4.30
CA ARG A 276 -15.08 2.65 4.06
C ARG A 276 -15.22 1.17 4.43
N LEU A 277 -16.02 0.84 5.43
CA LEU A 277 -16.25 -0.56 5.82
C LEU A 277 -17.30 -1.25 4.96
N CYS A 278 -18.39 -0.58 4.66
CA CYS A 278 -19.56 -1.19 4.03
C CYS A 278 -19.68 -0.90 2.52
N GLY A 279 -18.86 0.02 1.97
CA GLY A 279 -18.86 0.34 0.55
C GLY A 279 -18.07 -0.65 -0.29
N ASN A 280 -18.39 -0.74 -1.59
CA ASN A 280 -17.62 -1.51 -2.56
C ASN A 280 -16.34 -0.79 -2.98
N LEU A 281 -15.30 -1.56 -3.23
CA LEU A 281 -14.09 -1.10 -3.91
C LEU A 281 -13.45 -2.30 -4.60
N GLN A 282 -13.74 -2.47 -5.87
CA GLN A 282 -13.26 -3.58 -6.68
C GLN A 282 -12.16 -3.10 -7.63
N VAL A 283 -11.16 -3.95 -7.84
CA VAL A 283 -9.97 -3.66 -8.65
C VAL A 283 -9.78 -4.77 -9.68
N ASP A 284 -9.72 -4.41 -10.95
CA ASP A 284 -9.34 -5.31 -12.04
C ASP A 284 -7.81 -5.42 -12.09
N ILE A 285 -7.31 -6.65 -12.15
CA ILE A 285 -5.87 -6.95 -12.26
C ILE A 285 -5.52 -7.61 -13.60
N SER A 286 -6.44 -7.59 -14.56
CA SER A 286 -6.26 -8.26 -15.86
C SER A 286 -5.05 -7.73 -16.62
N LYS A 287 -4.70 -6.46 -16.48
CA LYS A 287 -3.51 -5.89 -17.11
C LYS A 287 -2.22 -6.50 -16.57
N ALA A 288 -2.09 -6.65 -15.26
CA ALA A 288 -0.92 -7.28 -14.65
C ALA A 288 -0.82 -8.76 -15.07
N ARG A 289 -1.95 -9.46 -15.16
CA ARG A 289 -2.02 -10.85 -15.65
C ARG A 289 -1.56 -10.97 -17.09
N ASN A 290 -2.18 -10.21 -17.98
CA ASN A 290 -1.99 -10.34 -19.42
C ASN A 290 -0.64 -9.80 -19.90
N LEU A 291 -0.17 -8.71 -19.31
CA LEU A 291 1.05 -8.04 -19.77
C LEU A 291 2.31 -8.61 -19.12
N LEU A 292 2.24 -8.95 -17.83
CA LEU A 292 3.39 -9.41 -17.05
C LEU A 292 3.36 -10.93 -16.78
N GLY A 293 2.26 -11.61 -17.07
CA GLY A 293 2.06 -12.99 -16.63
C GLY A 293 2.10 -13.11 -15.10
N TRP A 294 1.66 -12.07 -14.37
CA TRP A 294 1.68 -12.06 -12.92
C TRP A 294 0.32 -12.44 -12.35
N GLU A 295 0.33 -13.40 -11.43
CA GLU A 295 -0.81 -13.78 -10.59
C GLU A 295 -0.44 -13.58 -9.13
N PRO A 296 -1.39 -13.23 -8.26
CA PRO A 296 -1.14 -13.20 -6.82
C PRO A 296 -0.69 -14.57 -6.32
N PRO A 297 0.57 -14.74 -5.86
CA PRO A 297 1.07 -16.05 -5.45
C PRO A 297 0.45 -16.58 -4.14
N ILE A 298 -0.19 -15.72 -3.35
CA ILE A 298 -0.76 -16.07 -2.05
C ILE A 298 -2.24 -15.75 -2.07
N SER A 299 -3.07 -16.73 -1.68
CA SER A 299 -4.52 -16.55 -1.59
C SER A 299 -4.91 -15.58 -0.47
N VAL A 300 -6.12 -14.99 -0.57
CA VAL A 300 -6.66 -14.14 0.51
C VAL A 300 -6.72 -14.91 1.84
N GLU A 301 -7.13 -16.18 1.83
CA GLU A 301 -7.23 -17.01 3.04
C GLU A 301 -5.87 -17.20 3.71
N ASP A 302 -4.84 -17.55 2.93
CA ASP A 302 -3.47 -17.74 3.46
C ASP A 302 -2.86 -16.43 3.92
N GLY A 303 -3.06 -15.34 3.19
CA GLY A 303 -2.60 -14.00 3.57
C GLY A 303 -3.22 -13.51 4.86
N LEU A 304 -4.54 -13.73 5.04
CA LEU A 304 -5.24 -13.40 6.29
C LEU A 304 -4.75 -14.26 7.45
N LYS A 305 -4.60 -15.57 7.23
CA LYS A 305 -4.06 -16.50 8.23
C LYS A 305 -2.66 -16.08 8.70
N ALA A 306 -1.74 -15.81 7.77
CA ALA A 306 -0.40 -15.35 8.08
C ALA A 306 -0.39 -14.01 8.85
N THR A 307 -1.29 -13.09 8.49
CA THR A 307 -1.45 -11.79 9.15
C THR A 307 -1.89 -11.96 10.61
N VAL A 308 -2.91 -12.78 10.84
CA VAL A 308 -3.50 -12.99 12.16
C VAL A 308 -2.54 -13.74 13.07
N LEU A 309 -1.89 -14.80 12.59
CA LEU A 309 -0.92 -15.57 13.38
C LEU A 309 0.21 -14.68 13.91
N ARG A 310 0.75 -13.79 13.08
CA ARG A 310 1.78 -12.85 13.52
C ARG A 310 1.25 -11.83 14.52
N PHE A 311 0.03 -11.33 14.29
CA PHE A 311 -0.62 -10.36 15.17
C PHE A 311 -0.88 -10.94 16.59
N VAL A 312 -1.18 -12.23 16.69
CA VAL A 312 -1.36 -12.94 17.96
C VAL A 312 0.02 -13.16 18.64
N GLY A 313 1.02 -13.67 17.92
CA GLY A 313 2.34 -13.95 18.46
C GLY A 313 3.13 -12.72 18.93
N ASP A 314 3.02 -11.57 18.25
CA ASP A 314 3.71 -10.35 18.68
C ASP A 314 3.16 -9.78 20.01
N LYS A 315 1.94 -10.14 20.41
CA LYS A 315 1.34 -9.69 21.69
C LYS A 315 1.65 -10.64 22.85
N ASP A 316 1.67 -11.93 22.61
CA ASP A 316 2.04 -12.89 23.63
C ASP A 316 3.49 -12.64 24.12
N LEU A 317 4.37 -12.11 23.23
CA LEU A 317 5.72 -11.67 23.59
C LEU A 317 5.76 -10.34 24.36
N GLN A 318 4.77 -9.46 24.22
CA GLN A 318 4.70 -8.19 24.96
C GLN A 318 4.09 -8.38 26.36
N GLU A 319 3.17 -9.32 26.55
CA GLU A 319 2.59 -9.64 27.85
C GLU A 319 3.55 -10.46 28.74
N ILE A 320 4.55 -11.16 28.16
CA ILE A 320 5.60 -11.88 28.91
C ILE A 320 6.70 -10.92 29.41
N ASN A 321 6.85 -9.74 28.77
CA ASN A 321 7.89 -8.75 29.08
C ASN A 321 7.35 -7.50 29.82
N SER A 322 6.10 -7.50 30.23
CA SER A 322 5.45 -6.47 31.07
C SER A 322 5.14 -7.01 32.48
#